data_440615e3f829964d0739b7f18792ccc8
#
_entry.id   440615e3f829964d0739b7f18792ccc8
#
_cell.length_a   1.000
_cell.length_b   1.000
_cell.length_c   1.000
_cell.angle_alpha   90.00
_cell.angle_beta   90.00
_cell.angle_gamma   90.00
#
_symmetry.space_group_name_H-M   'P 1'
#
loop_
_entity.id
_entity.type
_entity.pdbx_description
1 polymer ?
#
loop_
_entity_poly.entity_id
_entity_poly.type
_entity_poly.pdbx_seq_one_letter_code
_entity_poly.pdbx_strand_id
1 'polypeptide(L)'
;MITLQTLKWDNCFSYGAGNELQLNDNTVTQILGTNGMGKSSIPLIIEEALYNKNSKGIKKADIPNRYVNDGYNIYLSFTKDEDRYEITVNRKTSIKVKLEKNSIDISSHTATNTYKNIQEVLGVDFKTFSQLVYQNTNASLQFLTATDANRKKFLIDLLHLEKYVELFDVFKSASREVSNTSATIAGKLATVEKWLETNKLSDITILPMLDLEIDTSDDEKALSSLMAEIENISEKNKKITTNNQYKSLLDQINIAEIQNSVIRDYESYDELQSELGSVQAVATGAQRTLKKLEELKEICPTCKQPIDVSAEKAMIDVERRKHEEALERISEIKPRIIQIKENNAEFERNVKAQKDWEDLLRSFDQSLPRNILDKYELEDELQNLQSKLQKAKRQLAENAAENERRTKINTRIQVIQEQTAEFVEQQEEYDGKLAGNQKLESELDILKKSFSTNGLLAYKIENLVGELEEMANEYLAELSDGRFTLEFVVSNDKLNVEITDNGNVVDILALSSGELARVNTATLIAIRKLMSSISKSKINILFLDEVTNVLDDQGREKLVEVLLREDMNTYIVSHGWSHPLLEKIEVVKDGNISILEN
;
A
#
# COMPACT_ATOMS: atom_id res chain seq x y z
N MET A 1 13.40 -26.82 5.85
CA MET A 1 12.36 -26.83 6.92
C MET A 1 12.93 -26.13 8.14
N ILE A 2 12.11 -25.35 8.87
CA ILE A 2 12.52 -24.71 10.13
C ILE A 2 11.90 -25.47 11.28
N THR A 3 12.72 -26.00 12.16
CA THR A 3 12.28 -26.71 13.36
C THR A 3 12.79 -25.96 14.58
N LEU A 4 11.89 -25.35 15.35
CA LEU A 4 12.25 -24.76 16.63
C LEU A 4 12.63 -25.87 17.60
N GLN A 5 13.71 -25.67 18.35
CA GLN A 5 14.26 -26.70 19.24
C GLN A 5 14.08 -26.35 20.71
N THR A 6 14.75 -25.34 21.18
CA THR A 6 14.72 -24.97 22.59
C THR A 6 14.42 -23.49 22.75
N LEU A 7 13.47 -23.19 23.61
CA LEU A 7 13.16 -21.83 24.06
C LEU A 7 13.52 -21.70 25.54
N LYS A 8 14.38 -20.74 25.88
CA LYS A 8 14.65 -20.36 27.28
C LYS A 8 14.33 -18.89 27.46
N TRP A 9 13.77 -18.56 28.60
CA TRP A 9 13.47 -17.15 28.89
C TRP A 9 13.48 -16.83 30.38
N ASP A 10 13.83 -15.58 30.63
CA ASP A 10 13.82 -15.00 31.96
C ASP A 10 13.03 -13.71 31.94
N ASN A 11 12.20 -13.52 32.93
CA ASN A 11 11.48 -12.28 33.21
C ASN A 11 10.61 -11.75 32.08
N CYS A 12 10.05 -12.66 31.27
CA CYS A 12 9.11 -12.29 30.22
C CYS A 12 7.66 -12.40 30.69
N PHE A 13 6.88 -11.35 30.52
CA PHE A 13 5.46 -11.28 30.90
C PHE A 13 5.23 -11.64 32.36
N SER A 14 4.54 -12.75 32.64
CA SER A 14 4.32 -13.23 34.01
C SER A 14 5.42 -14.17 34.53
N TYR A 15 6.32 -14.61 33.65
CA TYR A 15 7.36 -15.56 34.00
C TYR A 15 8.54 -14.89 34.71
N GLY A 16 9.13 -15.62 35.66
CA GLY A 16 10.39 -15.28 36.31
C GLY A 16 11.60 -15.80 35.53
N ALA A 17 12.69 -16.10 36.27
CA ALA A 17 13.90 -16.63 35.68
C ALA A 17 13.85 -18.17 35.55
N GLY A 18 14.71 -18.72 34.67
CA GLY A 18 14.97 -20.15 34.55
C GLY A 18 13.93 -20.97 33.82
N ASN A 19 13.13 -20.36 32.95
CA ASN A 19 12.14 -21.10 32.17
C ASN A 19 12.78 -21.71 30.91
N GLU A 20 12.46 -22.97 30.64
CA GLU A 20 12.94 -23.71 29.47
C GLU A 20 11.79 -24.57 28.91
N LEU A 21 11.67 -24.59 27.60
CA LEU A 21 10.71 -25.39 26.85
C LEU A 21 11.39 -26.01 25.64
N GLN A 22 11.33 -27.35 25.56
CA GLN A 22 11.72 -28.07 24.35
C GLN A 22 10.56 -28.02 23.37
N LEU A 23 10.87 -27.59 22.13
CA LEU A 23 9.84 -27.31 21.13
C LEU A 23 9.73 -28.40 20.05
N ASN A 24 10.57 -29.42 20.12
CA ASN A 24 10.63 -30.51 19.12
C ASN A 24 10.51 -31.91 19.74
N ASP A 25 10.20 -32.03 21.02
CA ASP A 25 10.20 -33.31 21.71
C ASP A 25 8.95 -34.13 21.42
N ASN A 26 7.81 -33.46 21.22
CA ASN A 26 6.52 -34.10 21.08
C ASN A 26 5.73 -33.59 19.89
N THR A 27 4.92 -34.45 19.27
CA THR A 27 4.05 -34.06 18.16
C THR A 27 2.92 -33.16 18.63
N VAL A 28 2.23 -33.54 19.74
CA VAL A 28 1.16 -32.73 20.34
C VAL A 28 1.32 -32.66 21.84
N THR A 29 1.51 -31.44 22.35
CA THR A 29 1.71 -31.15 23.77
C THR A 29 0.63 -30.24 24.31
N GLN A 30 0.13 -30.51 25.48
CA GLN A 30 -0.90 -29.70 26.13
C GLN A 30 -0.27 -28.78 27.19
N ILE A 31 -0.53 -27.47 27.07
CA ILE A 31 -0.13 -26.48 28.08
C ILE A 31 -1.33 -26.19 28.98
N LEU A 32 -1.24 -26.63 30.21
CA LEU A 32 -2.29 -26.55 31.22
C LEU A 32 -2.04 -25.40 32.20
N GLY A 33 -3.06 -24.96 32.84
CA GLY A 33 -3.04 -23.95 33.91
C GLY A 33 -4.27 -23.08 33.91
N THR A 34 -4.59 -22.45 35.02
CA THR A 34 -5.76 -21.56 35.12
C THR A 34 -5.55 -20.26 34.36
N ASN A 35 -6.63 -19.46 34.22
CA ASN A 35 -6.56 -18.18 33.52
C ASN A 35 -5.57 -17.21 34.19
N GLY A 36 -4.80 -16.48 33.36
CA GLY A 36 -3.83 -15.51 33.84
C GLY A 36 -2.50 -16.11 34.32
N MET A 37 -2.26 -17.41 34.14
CA MET A 37 -0.98 -18.06 34.47
C MET A 37 0.13 -17.77 33.47
N GLY A 38 -0.15 -17.22 32.29
CA GLY A 38 0.88 -16.87 31.31
C GLY A 38 1.03 -17.85 30.14
N LYS A 39 0.18 -18.86 30.01
CA LYS A 39 0.21 -19.84 28.91
C LYS A 39 0.29 -19.21 27.54
N SER A 40 -0.58 -18.27 27.25
CA SER A 40 -0.66 -17.55 25.97
C SER A 40 0.52 -16.58 25.73
N SER A 41 1.42 -16.43 26.69
CA SER A 41 2.64 -15.60 26.53
C SER A 41 3.76 -16.35 25.85
N ILE A 42 3.77 -17.69 25.89
CA ILE A 42 4.84 -18.50 25.29
C ILE A 42 5.03 -18.23 23.81
N PRO A 43 3.99 -18.31 22.94
CA PRO A 43 4.15 -17.97 21.53
C PRO A 43 4.57 -16.50 21.32
N LEU A 44 4.15 -15.56 22.18
CA LEU A 44 4.56 -14.16 22.08
C LEU A 44 6.05 -13.97 22.40
N ILE A 45 6.63 -14.82 23.26
CA ILE A 45 8.07 -14.84 23.56
C ILE A 45 8.85 -15.29 22.32
N ILE A 46 8.35 -16.29 21.59
CA ILE A 46 8.93 -16.71 20.31
C ILE A 46 8.89 -15.60 19.28
N GLU A 47 7.73 -14.93 19.14
CA GLU A 47 7.57 -13.78 18.24
C GLU A 47 8.54 -12.64 18.59
N GLU A 48 8.74 -12.37 19.89
CA GLU A 48 9.68 -11.37 20.36
C GLU A 48 11.12 -11.73 20.03
N ALA A 49 11.48 -13.00 20.19
CA ALA A 49 12.83 -13.50 19.87
C ALA A 49 13.13 -13.37 18.38
N LEU A 50 12.18 -13.74 17.51
CA LEU A 50 12.39 -13.81 16.07
C LEU A 50 12.22 -12.45 15.36
N TYR A 51 11.30 -11.61 15.82
CA TYR A 51 10.89 -10.42 15.07
C TYR A 51 10.95 -9.10 15.87
N ASN A 52 11.26 -9.16 17.18
CA ASN A 52 11.11 -7.99 18.06
C ASN A 52 9.72 -7.37 17.95
N LYS A 53 8.70 -8.20 17.82
CA LYS A 53 7.28 -7.84 17.70
C LYS A 53 6.44 -8.88 18.42
N ASN A 54 5.19 -8.57 18.70
CA ASN A 54 4.22 -9.56 19.16
C ASN A 54 2.85 -9.28 18.55
N SER A 55 2.10 -10.34 18.30
CA SER A 55 0.78 -10.32 17.63
C SER A 55 -0.31 -9.65 18.47
N LYS A 56 -0.13 -9.55 19.79
CA LYS A 56 -1.07 -8.84 20.69
C LYS A 56 -0.80 -7.34 20.79
N GLY A 57 0.25 -6.81 20.13
CA GLY A 57 0.59 -5.38 20.16
C GLY A 57 1.03 -4.87 21.53
N ILE A 58 1.53 -5.76 22.40
CA ILE A 58 2.00 -5.41 23.75
C ILE A 58 3.24 -4.53 23.63
N LYS A 59 3.24 -3.42 24.35
CA LYS A 59 4.37 -2.48 24.32
C LYS A 59 5.62 -3.10 24.93
N LYS A 60 6.78 -2.70 24.45
CA LYS A 60 8.07 -3.22 24.90
C LYS A 60 8.34 -3.02 26.40
N ALA A 61 7.77 -2.00 26.99
CA ALA A 61 7.83 -1.72 28.42
C ALA A 61 7.01 -2.71 29.27
N ASP A 62 6.03 -3.38 28.66
CA ASP A 62 5.10 -4.28 29.35
C ASP A 62 5.49 -5.77 29.16
N ILE A 63 6.57 -6.06 28.40
CA ILE A 63 7.08 -7.40 28.22
C ILE A 63 7.88 -7.88 29.45
N PRO A 64 8.77 -7.06 30.07
CA PRO A 64 9.45 -7.48 31.30
C PRO A 64 8.44 -7.82 32.40
N ASN A 65 8.76 -8.82 33.20
CA ASN A 65 7.92 -9.15 34.35
C ASN A 65 7.82 -7.95 35.29
N ARG A 66 6.60 -7.49 35.52
CA ARG A 66 6.29 -6.29 36.32
C ARG A 66 6.72 -6.36 37.78
N TYR A 67 7.02 -7.57 38.29
CA TYR A 67 7.44 -7.78 39.68
C TYR A 67 8.95 -7.91 39.83
N VAL A 68 9.67 -8.19 38.73
CA VAL A 68 11.13 -8.43 38.77
C VAL A 68 11.94 -7.20 38.35
N ASN A 69 11.45 -6.39 37.47
CA ASN A 69 11.98 -5.07 37.06
C ASN A 69 13.45 -5.06 36.56
N ASP A 70 13.97 -6.20 36.02
CA ASP A 70 15.38 -6.34 35.57
C ASP A 70 15.52 -6.58 34.05
N GLY A 71 14.53 -6.17 33.27
CA GLY A 71 14.48 -6.48 31.84
C GLY A 71 14.18 -7.96 31.60
N TYR A 72 14.49 -8.47 30.39
CA TYR A 72 14.26 -9.87 30.06
C TYR A 72 15.36 -10.44 29.17
N ASN A 73 15.50 -11.77 29.23
CA ASN A 73 16.36 -12.55 28.35
C ASN A 73 15.51 -13.58 27.61
N ILE A 74 15.82 -13.81 26.34
CA ILE A 74 15.24 -14.90 25.56
C ILE A 74 16.37 -15.58 24.80
N TYR A 75 16.40 -16.90 24.86
CA TYR A 75 17.22 -17.75 24.01
C TYR A 75 16.30 -18.65 23.21
N LEU A 76 16.51 -18.70 21.90
CA LEU A 76 15.76 -19.56 20.99
C LEU A 76 16.75 -20.26 20.05
N SER A 77 16.74 -21.58 20.03
CA SER A 77 17.47 -22.36 19.04
C SER A 77 16.51 -23.00 18.04
N PHE A 78 16.93 -23.05 16.80
CA PHE A 78 16.21 -23.72 15.72
C PHE A 78 17.17 -24.28 14.68
N THR A 79 16.68 -25.25 13.91
CA THR A 79 17.37 -25.74 12.73
C THR A 79 16.65 -25.27 11.48
N LYS A 80 17.41 -24.94 10.45
CA LYS A 80 16.92 -24.73 9.10
C LYS A 80 17.75 -25.59 8.15
N ASP A 81 17.08 -26.56 7.55
CA ASP A 81 17.72 -27.59 6.76
C ASP A 81 18.77 -28.35 7.63
N GLU A 82 20.06 -28.26 7.36
CA GLU A 82 21.12 -28.89 8.16
C GLU A 82 21.83 -27.93 9.13
N ASP A 83 21.50 -26.62 9.04
CA ASP A 83 22.16 -25.60 9.85
C ASP A 83 21.41 -25.34 11.16
N ARG A 84 22.17 -25.23 12.25
CA ARG A 84 21.65 -24.83 13.57
C ARG A 84 21.83 -23.33 13.77
N TYR A 85 20.77 -22.68 14.20
CA TYR A 85 20.76 -21.27 14.53
C TYR A 85 20.37 -21.06 15.99
N GLU A 86 21.02 -20.07 16.61
CA GLU A 86 20.78 -19.69 18.01
C GLU A 86 20.59 -18.18 18.07
N ILE A 87 19.51 -17.75 18.69
CA ILE A 87 19.19 -16.35 18.90
C ILE A 87 19.20 -16.08 20.39
N THR A 88 19.96 -15.08 20.80
CA THR A 88 19.93 -14.58 22.17
C THR A 88 19.49 -13.14 22.18
N VAL A 89 18.41 -12.85 22.87
CA VAL A 89 17.88 -11.49 23.06
C VAL A 89 18.03 -11.11 24.52
N ASN A 90 18.68 -10.01 24.78
CA ASN A 90 18.77 -9.40 26.10
C ASN A 90 18.23 -7.97 26.00
N ARG A 91 17.26 -7.64 26.83
CA ARG A 91 16.69 -6.31 26.89
C ARG A 91 16.62 -5.82 28.34
N LYS A 92 17.43 -4.84 28.66
CA LYS A 92 17.35 -4.04 29.87
C LYS A 92 16.97 -2.60 29.50
N THR A 93 17.86 -1.66 29.57
CA THR A 93 17.67 -0.28 29.07
C THR A 93 17.75 -0.20 27.54
N SER A 94 18.54 -1.06 26.92
CA SER A 94 18.66 -1.21 25.47
C SER A 94 18.54 -2.68 25.08
N ILE A 95 18.23 -2.93 23.80
CA ILE A 95 18.17 -4.30 23.27
C ILE A 95 19.54 -4.71 22.74
N LYS A 96 19.96 -5.92 23.09
CA LYS A 96 21.09 -6.62 22.48
C LYS A 96 20.58 -7.93 21.89
N VAL A 97 20.93 -8.19 20.64
CA VAL A 97 20.53 -9.40 19.92
C VAL A 97 21.77 -10.03 19.32
N LYS A 98 21.92 -11.32 19.56
CA LYS A 98 22.96 -12.15 18.97
C LYS A 98 22.30 -13.22 18.11
N LEU A 99 22.85 -13.45 16.93
CA LEU A 99 22.46 -14.53 16.02
C LEU A 99 23.71 -15.37 15.71
N GLU A 100 23.65 -16.65 16.01
CA GLU A 100 24.70 -17.61 15.70
C GLU A 100 24.20 -18.63 14.69
N LYS A 101 25.08 -19.02 13.78
CA LYS A 101 24.89 -20.14 12.86
C LYS A 101 26.00 -21.16 13.08
N ASN A 102 25.65 -22.37 13.48
CA ASN A 102 26.62 -23.45 13.78
C ASN A 102 27.71 -22.96 14.76
N SER A 103 27.32 -22.24 15.81
CA SER A 103 28.19 -21.62 16.82
C SER A 103 29.07 -20.47 16.31
N ILE A 104 28.87 -19.98 15.09
CA ILE A 104 29.57 -18.82 14.55
C ILE A 104 28.65 -17.62 14.67
N ASP A 105 29.14 -16.53 15.26
CA ASP A 105 28.36 -15.28 15.38
C ASP A 105 28.24 -14.60 14.02
N ILE A 106 27.00 -14.44 13.57
CA ILE A 106 26.61 -13.76 12.32
C ILE A 106 25.74 -12.53 12.57
N SER A 107 25.82 -11.99 13.79
CA SER A 107 25.08 -10.78 14.17
C SER A 107 25.57 -9.57 13.38
N SER A 108 24.66 -8.63 13.14
CA SER A 108 25.01 -7.31 12.58
C SER A 108 25.40 -6.32 13.70
N HIS A 109 25.99 -5.21 13.32
CA HIS A 109 26.41 -4.15 14.25
C HIS A 109 25.28 -3.53 15.07
N THR A 110 24.02 -3.64 14.61
CA THR A 110 22.85 -3.13 15.31
C THR A 110 21.79 -4.22 15.46
N ALA A 111 21.02 -4.13 16.56
CA ALA A 111 19.91 -5.05 16.80
C ALA A 111 18.90 -5.05 15.62
N THR A 112 18.61 -3.89 15.03
CA THR A 112 17.71 -3.77 13.89
C THR A 112 18.20 -4.56 12.68
N ASN A 113 19.48 -4.50 12.37
CA ASN A 113 20.05 -5.23 11.24
C ASN A 113 20.18 -6.73 11.57
N THR A 114 20.46 -7.09 12.83
CA THR A 114 20.46 -8.50 13.25
C THR A 114 19.06 -9.12 13.07
N TYR A 115 17.98 -8.38 13.41
CA TYR A 115 16.62 -8.85 13.15
C TYR A 115 16.29 -8.97 11.65
N LYS A 116 16.86 -8.13 10.79
CA LYS A 116 16.74 -8.32 9.33
C LYS A 116 17.42 -9.63 8.89
N ASN A 117 18.64 -9.91 9.39
CA ASN A 117 19.32 -11.17 9.11
C ASN A 117 18.49 -12.37 9.58
N ILE A 118 17.90 -12.29 10.79
CA ILE A 118 17.01 -13.34 11.29
C ILE A 118 15.82 -13.55 10.33
N GLN A 119 15.18 -12.49 9.86
CA GLN A 119 14.06 -12.58 8.91
C GLN A 119 14.49 -13.16 7.57
N GLU A 120 15.67 -12.80 7.07
CA GLU A 120 16.26 -13.39 5.85
C GLU A 120 16.54 -14.88 6.02
N VAL A 121 17.09 -15.29 7.17
CA VAL A 121 17.30 -16.69 7.50
C VAL A 121 15.96 -17.43 7.56
N LEU A 122 14.96 -16.88 8.24
CA LEU A 122 13.63 -17.49 8.32
C LEU A 122 12.95 -17.56 6.95
N GLY A 123 13.10 -16.52 6.12
CA GLY A 123 12.39 -16.40 4.83
C GLY A 123 10.88 -16.25 4.98
N VAL A 124 10.41 -15.87 6.17
CA VAL A 124 8.99 -15.63 6.51
C VAL A 124 8.90 -14.33 7.29
N ASP A 125 8.01 -13.46 6.89
CA ASP A 125 7.77 -12.20 7.59
C ASP A 125 6.96 -12.40 8.89
N PHE A 126 6.93 -11.36 9.72
CA PHE A 126 6.22 -11.42 11.01
C PHE A 126 4.72 -11.70 10.86
N LYS A 127 4.07 -11.10 9.87
CA LYS A 127 2.62 -11.23 9.66
C LYS A 127 2.27 -12.67 9.32
N THR A 128 3.00 -13.26 8.39
CA THR A 128 2.84 -14.66 7.98
C THR A 128 3.19 -15.60 9.13
N PHE A 129 4.31 -15.36 9.83
CA PHE A 129 4.71 -16.17 10.97
C PHE A 129 3.63 -16.19 12.07
N SER A 130 3.17 -15.03 12.52
CA SER A 130 2.16 -14.94 13.58
C SER A 130 0.84 -15.63 13.20
N GLN A 131 0.47 -15.57 11.93
CA GLN A 131 -0.72 -16.25 11.42
C GLN A 131 -0.55 -17.76 11.31
N LEU A 132 0.66 -18.24 11.05
CA LEU A 132 0.93 -19.68 10.92
C LEU A 132 1.19 -20.37 12.25
N VAL A 133 1.79 -19.67 13.20
CA VAL A 133 2.35 -20.29 14.42
C VAL A 133 1.45 -20.10 15.63
N TYR A 134 0.80 -18.95 15.78
CA TYR A 134 -0.03 -18.66 16.93
C TYR A 134 -1.48 -18.39 16.54
N GLN A 135 -2.36 -19.30 16.90
CA GLN A 135 -3.76 -19.22 16.60
C GLN A 135 -4.59 -19.20 17.87
N ASN A 136 -5.47 -18.23 17.95
CA ASN A 136 -6.48 -18.14 18.99
C ASN A 136 -7.89 -18.12 18.36
N THR A 137 -8.91 -18.36 19.17
CA THR A 137 -10.31 -18.39 18.73
C THR A 137 -10.76 -17.14 17.98
N ASN A 138 -10.10 -16.00 18.20
CA ASN A 138 -10.47 -14.74 17.54
C ASN A 138 -9.78 -14.53 16.17
N ALA A 139 -8.62 -15.13 15.93
CA ALA A 139 -7.86 -14.91 14.69
C ALA A 139 -8.46 -15.67 13.50
N SER A 140 -8.89 -16.92 13.69
CA SER A 140 -9.54 -17.72 12.64
C SER A 140 -10.96 -17.23 12.32
N LEU A 141 -11.68 -16.73 13.34
CA LEU A 141 -12.96 -16.06 13.16
C LEU A 141 -12.86 -14.85 12.22
N GLN A 142 -11.74 -14.14 12.24
CA GLN A 142 -11.56 -12.96 11.40
C GLN A 142 -11.50 -13.27 9.90
N PHE A 143 -10.97 -14.42 9.49
CA PHE A 143 -10.95 -14.79 8.07
C PHE A 143 -12.36 -15.15 7.56
N LEU A 144 -13.05 -16.06 8.23
CA LEU A 144 -14.36 -16.54 7.78
C LEU A 144 -15.47 -15.48 7.88
N THR A 145 -15.40 -14.61 8.89
CA THR A 145 -16.37 -13.53 9.10
C THR A 145 -15.94 -12.18 8.50
N ALA A 146 -14.75 -12.11 7.88
CA ALA A 146 -14.29 -10.91 7.18
C ALA A 146 -15.20 -10.56 6.01
N THR A 147 -15.16 -9.33 5.56
CA THR A 147 -15.76 -8.95 4.27
C THR A 147 -15.02 -9.64 3.13
N ASP A 148 -15.73 -9.91 2.03
CA ASP A 148 -15.19 -10.59 0.84
C ASP A 148 -13.89 -9.98 0.32
N ALA A 149 -13.79 -8.65 0.32
CA ALA A 149 -12.58 -7.94 -0.08
C ALA A 149 -11.42 -8.18 0.90
N ASN A 150 -11.70 -8.22 2.20
CA ASN A 150 -10.69 -8.47 3.22
C ASN A 150 -10.22 -9.93 3.20
N ARG A 151 -11.09 -10.91 2.92
CA ARG A 151 -10.71 -12.31 2.73
C ARG A 151 -9.76 -12.46 1.54
N LYS A 152 -10.11 -11.86 0.40
CA LYS A 152 -9.25 -11.88 -0.79
C LYS A 152 -7.88 -11.25 -0.51
N LYS A 153 -7.87 -10.07 0.14
CA LYS A 153 -6.64 -9.42 0.56
C LYS A 153 -5.82 -10.27 1.52
N PHE A 154 -6.47 -10.91 2.49
CA PHE A 154 -5.79 -11.84 3.41
C PHE A 154 -5.10 -12.97 2.66
N LEU A 155 -5.76 -13.58 1.67
CA LEU A 155 -5.14 -14.63 0.85
C LEU A 155 -3.99 -14.10 -0.01
N ILE A 156 -4.12 -12.92 -0.61
CA ILE A 156 -3.04 -12.28 -1.37
C ILE A 156 -1.80 -12.11 -0.49
N ASP A 157 -1.99 -11.54 0.70
CA ASP A 157 -0.91 -11.31 1.67
C ASP A 157 -0.31 -12.64 2.17
N LEU A 158 -1.18 -13.61 2.47
CA LEU A 158 -0.78 -14.91 2.99
C LEU A 158 0.01 -15.73 1.97
N LEU A 159 -0.40 -15.70 0.71
CA LEU A 159 0.17 -16.49 -0.39
C LEU A 159 1.32 -15.75 -1.10
N HIS A 160 1.75 -14.60 -0.56
CA HIS A 160 2.79 -13.75 -1.14
C HIS A 160 2.53 -13.39 -2.62
N LEU A 161 1.27 -13.09 -2.93
CA LEU A 161 0.83 -12.71 -4.27
C LEU A 161 0.88 -11.19 -4.50
N GLU A 162 1.40 -10.41 -3.56
CA GLU A 162 1.52 -8.95 -3.63
C GLU A 162 2.28 -8.51 -4.90
N LYS A 163 3.25 -9.32 -5.34
CA LYS A 163 3.99 -9.04 -6.59
C LYS A 163 3.09 -8.93 -7.82
N TYR A 164 1.97 -9.66 -7.84
CA TYR A 164 1.01 -9.56 -8.96
C TYR A 164 0.28 -8.23 -8.93
N VAL A 165 -0.06 -7.75 -7.72
CA VAL A 165 -0.68 -6.43 -7.53
C VAL A 165 0.31 -5.32 -7.87
N GLU A 166 1.55 -5.42 -7.40
CA GLU A 166 2.63 -4.49 -7.73
C GLU A 166 2.90 -4.41 -9.23
N LEU A 167 2.97 -5.57 -9.90
CA LEU A 167 3.16 -5.64 -11.36
C LEU A 167 1.99 -5.02 -12.12
N PHE A 168 0.75 -5.22 -11.66
CA PHE A 168 -0.40 -4.54 -12.22
C PHE A 168 -0.26 -3.02 -12.14
N ASP A 169 0.14 -2.49 -10.98
CA ASP A 169 0.32 -1.05 -10.79
C ASP A 169 1.48 -0.50 -11.65
N VAL A 170 2.57 -1.27 -11.79
CA VAL A 170 3.68 -0.93 -12.70
C VAL A 170 3.19 -0.85 -14.15
N PHE A 171 2.51 -1.90 -14.64
CA PHE A 171 2.01 -1.91 -16.02
C PHE A 171 0.93 -0.85 -16.25
N LYS A 172 0.07 -0.59 -15.28
CA LYS A 172 -0.92 0.48 -15.33
C LYS A 172 -0.26 1.85 -15.42
N SER A 173 0.79 2.08 -14.65
CA SER A 173 1.55 3.33 -14.67
C SER A 173 2.29 3.49 -16.00
N ALA A 174 2.97 2.44 -16.47
CA ALA A 174 3.66 2.43 -17.75
C ALA A 174 2.68 2.65 -18.93
N SER A 175 1.53 1.97 -18.94
CA SER A 175 0.49 2.15 -19.95
C SER A 175 0.00 3.61 -19.99
N ARG A 176 -0.18 4.23 -18.82
CA ARG A 176 -0.58 5.64 -18.74
C ARG A 176 0.50 6.59 -19.26
N GLU A 177 1.75 6.31 -18.96
CA GLU A 177 2.89 7.12 -19.41
C GLU A 177 3.05 7.04 -20.93
N VAL A 178 2.97 5.83 -21.50
CA VAL A 178 3.03 5.62 -22.95
C VAL A 178 1.85 6.31 -23.64
N SER A 179 0.64 6.17 -23.11
CA SER A 179 -0.56 6.84 -23.63
C SER A 179 -0.44 8.38 -23.62
N ASN A 180 0.07 8.95 -22.54
CA ASN A 180 0.34 10.39 -22.47
C ASN A 180 1.41 10.84 -23.49
N THR A 181 2.43 10.01 -23.67
CA THR A 181 3.48 10.26 -24.67
C THR A 181 2.92 10.17 -26.08
N SER A 182 2.11 9.15 -26.36
CA SER A 182 1.41 8.99 -27.65
C SER A 182 0.51 10.19 -27.96
N ALA A 183 -0.28 10.66 -26.97
CA ALA A 183 -1.12 11.84 -27.13
C ALA A 183 -0.29 13.11 -27.43
N THR A 184 0.87 13.24 -26.78
CA THR A 184 1.78 14.37 -27.01
C THR A 184 2.37 14.32 -28.42
N ILE A 185 2.79 13.14 -28.89
CA ILE A 185 3.35 12.93 -30.24
C ILE A 185 2.26 13.17 -31.28
N ALA A 186 1.06 12.64 -31.07
CA ALA A 186 -0.08 12.86 -31.96
C ALA A 186 -0.43 14.37 -32.09
N GLY A 187 -0.35 15.12 -30.99
CA GLY A 187 -0.53 16.56 -31.02
C GLY A 187 0.52 17.30 -31.84
N LYS A 188 1.79 16.85 -31.73
CA LYS A 188 2.89 17.39 -32.57
C LYS A 188 2.71 17.02 -34.03
N LEU A 189 2.39 15.78 -34.31
CA LEU A 189 2.12 15.28 -35.67
C LEU A 189 1.01 16.07 -36.34
N ALA A 190 -0.13 16.26 -35.66
CA ALA A 190 -1.23 17.08 -36.18
C ALA A 190 -0.82 18.53 -36.47
N THR A 191 0.11 19.07 -35.69
CA THR A 191 0.66 20.42 -35.94
C THR A 191 1.51 20.44 -37.20
N VAL A 192 2.38 19.45 -37.38
CA VAL A 192 3.22 19.28 -38.58
C VAL A 192 2.36 19.07 -39.82
N GLU A 193 1.40 18.16 -39.77
CA GLU A 193 0.47 17.89 -40.87
C GLU A 193 -0.31 19.14 -41.29
N LYS A 194 -0.85 19.86 -40.32
CA LYS A 194 -1.56 21.12 -40.57
C LYS A 194 -0.66 22.16 -41.22
N TRP A 195 0.62 22.22 -40.79
CA TRP A 195 1.57 23.14 -41.42
C TRP A 195 1.88 22.75 -42.85
N LEU A 196 2.14 21.45 -43.12
CA LEU A 196 2.40 20.91 -44.46
C LEU A 196 1.21 21.16 -45.41
N GLU A 197 -0.02 20.97 -44.92
CA GLU A 197 -1.23 21.22 -45.68
C GLU A 197 -1.41 22.72 -45.99
N THR A 198 -1.18 23.57 -44.97
CA THR A 198 -1.37 25.02 -45.10
C THR A 198 -0.34 25.67 -46.01
N ASN A 199 0.88 25.13 -46.03
CA ASN A 199 2.02 25.68 -46.81
C ASN A 199 2.32 24.92 -48.11
N LYS A 200 1.41 24.08 -48.52
CA LYS A 200 1.56 23.33 -49.79
C LYS A 200 1.65 24.31 -50.98
N LEU A 201 2.81 24.33 -51.61
CA LEU A 201 3.01 25.14 -52.80
C LEU A 201 2.29 24.50 -54.00
N SER A 202 1.50 25.30 -54.70
CA SER A 202 0.84 24.90 -55.96
C SER A 202 1.82 24.91 -57.15
N ASP A 203 2.88 25.70 -57.06
CA ASP A 203 3.94 25.76 -58.07
C ASP A 203 5.31 25.90 -57.37
N ILE A 204 6.26 25.05 -57.73
CA ILE A 204 7.61 24.98 -57.21
C ILE A 204 8.66 25.48 -58.22
N THR A 205 8.20 26.02 -59.34
CA THR A 205 9.07 26.44 -60.41
C THR A 205 9.86 27.71 -60.01
N ILE A 206 11.16 27.57 -59.96
CA ILE A 206 12.07 28.69 -59.74
C ILE A 206 12.14 29.55 -61.01
N LEU A 207 11.68 30.77 -60.91
CA LEU A 207 11.71 31.70 -62.05
C LEU A 207 13.14 32.18 -62.32
N PRO A 208 13.65 32.06 -63.52
CA PRO A 208 14.99 32.57 -63.85
C PRO A 208 15.01 34.08 -63.73
N MET A 209 16.15 34.61 -63.25
CA MET A 209 16.34 36.06 -63.10
C MET A 209 16.53 36.70 -64.46
N LEU A 210 16.00 37.88 -64.62
CA LEU A 210 16.23 38.73 -65.77
C LEU A 210 17.55 39.52 -65.57
N ASP A 211 18.33 39.70 -66.59
CA ASP A 211 19.57 40.50 -66.54
C ASP A 211 19.27 41.96 -66.25
N LEU A 212 20.03 42.53 -65.30
CA LEU A 212 19.89 43.91 -64.83
C LEU A 212 21.25 44.61 -64.83
N GLU A 213 21.41 45.68 -65.59
CA GLU A 213 22.61 46.54 -65.58
C GLU A 213 22.55 47.63 -64.55
N ILE A 214 21.94 47.50 -63.39
CA ILE A 214 21.86 48.59 -62.41
C ILE A 214 22.36 48.12 -61.06
N ASP A 215 23.35 48.89 -60.57
CA ASP A 215 23.88 48.74 -59.22
C ASP A 215 22.95 49.38 -58.19
N THR A 216 22.24 48.53 -57.45
CA THR A 216 21.35 48.90 -56.35
C THR A 216 21.93 48.46 -55.01
N SER A 217 23.22 48.13 -54.95
CA SER A 217 23.88 47.48 -53.84
C SER A 217 23.80 48.20 -52.51
N ASP A 218 23.85 49.54 -52.51
CA ASP A 218 23.84 50.33 -51.27
C ASP A 218 22.42 50.42 -50.64
N ASP A 219 21.41 50.60 -51.48
CA ASP A 219 20.00 50.62 -51.01
C ASP A 219 19.55 49.23 -50.56
N GLU A 220 20.10 48.15 -51.15
CA GLU A 220 19.83 46.77 -50.73
C GLU A 220 20.46 46.41 -49.39
N LYS A 221 21.68 46.95 -49.10
CA LYS A 221 22.33 46.76 -47.79
C LYS A 221 21.57 47.49 -46.68
N ALA A 222 21.10 48.71 -46.94
CA ALA A 222 20.29 49.46 -45.99
C ALA A 222 18.96 48.72 -45.66
N LEU A 223 18.33 48.13 -46.66
CA LEU A 223 17.10 47.35 -46.48
C LEU A 223 17.32 46.12 -45.56
N SER A 224 18.43 45.39 -45.78
CA SER A 224 18.76 44.20 -44.99
C SER A 224 19.06 44.55 -43.53
N SER A 225 19.74 45.70 -43.28
CA SER A 225 20.01 46.18 -41.92
C SER A 225 18.76 46.50 -41.15
N LEU A 226 17.78 47.17 -41.79
CA LEU A 226 16.47 47.47 -41.19
C LEU A 226 15.64 46.22 -40.88
N MET A 227 15.67 45.23 -41.77
CA MET A 227 14.98 43.96 -41.53
C MET A 227 15.52 43.19 -40.32
N ALA A 228 16.87 43.14 -40.17
CA ALA A 228 17.50 42.51 -39.03
C ALA A 228 17.18 43.25 -37.70
N GLU A 229 17.03 44.57 -37.74
CA GLU A 229 16.64 45.36 -36.58
C GLU A 229 15.19 45.10 -36.14
N ILE A 230 14.28 45.02 -37.11
CA ILE A 230 12.85 44.65 -36.87
C ILE A 230 12.75 43.25 -36.29
N GLU A 231 13.51 42.29 -36.80
CA GLU A 231 13.52 40.91 -36.30
C GLU A 231 14.00 40.86 -34.84
N ASN A 232 15.09 41.55 -34.52
CA ASN A 232 15.61 41.65 -33.15
C ASN A 232 14.59 42.25 -32.17
N ILE A 233 13.88 43.31 -32.59
CA ILE A 233 12.78 43.88 -31.79
C ILE A 233 11.63 42.88 -31.60
N SER A 234 11.27 42.13 -32.66
CA SER A 234 10.22 41.13 -32.60
C SER A 234 10.55 40.00 -31.63
N GLU A 235 11.79 39.54 -31.62
CA GLU A 235 12.26 38.55 -30.62
C GLU A 235 12.21 39.11 -29.19
N LYS A 236 12.62 40.36 -28.99
CA LYS A 236 12.50 41.01 -27.69
C LYS A 236 11.04 41.10 -27.24
N ASN A 237 10.15 41.46 -28.17
CA ASN A 237 8.71 41.56 -27.89
C ASN A 237 8.09 40.21 -27.47
N LYS A 238 8.51 39.09 -28.06
CA LYS A 238 8.10 37.77 -27.62
C LYS A 238 8.49 37.51 -26.16
N LYS A 239 9.74 37.83 -25.80
CA LYS A 239 10.23 37.68 -24.42
C LYS A 239 9.43 38.56 -23.44
N ILE A 240 9.17 39.82 -23.82
CA ILE A 240 8.35 40.74 -23.01
C ILE A 240 6.94 40.19 -22.80
N THR A 241 6.33 39.65 -23.85
CA THR A 241 4.98 39.09 -23.77
C THR A 241 4.93 37.87 -22.81
N THR A 242 5.91 36.97 -22.94
CA THR A 242 6.03 35.80 -22.03
C THR A 242 6.26 36.24 -20.58
N ASN A 243 7.11 37.23 -20.39
CA ASN A 243 7.41 37.78 -19.06
C ASN A 243 6.18 38.44 -18.41
N ASN A 244 5.40 39.16 -19.23
CA ASN A 244 4.13 39.74 -18.77
C ASN A 244 3.10 38.66 -18.39
N GLN A 245 3.10 37.52 -19.07
CA GLN A 245 2.28 36.36 -18.67
C GLN A 245 2.69 35.82 -17.30
N TYR A 246 4.00 35.64 -17.09
CA TYR A 246 4.53 35.27 -15.77
C TYR A 246 4.14 36.28 -14.69
N LYS A 247 4.27 37.59 -15.00
CA LYS A 247 3.84 38.65 -14.08
C LYS A 247 2.35 38.55 -13.76
N SER A 248 1.52 38.32 -14.77
CA SER A 248 0.08 38.19 -14.58
C SER A 248 -0.26 36.98 -13.68
N LEU A 249 0.46 35.88 -13.87
CA LEU A 249 0.29 34.69 -13.01
C LEU A 249 0.76 34.96 -11.58
N LEU A 250 1.89 35.65 -11.41
CA LEU A 250 2.37 36.05 -10.09
C LEU A 250 1.38 36.97 -9.36
N ASP A 251 0.78 37.90 -10.07
CA ASP A 251 -0.19 38.86 -9.51
C ASP A 251 -1.53 38.17 -9.13
N GLN A 252 -1.81 36.99 -9.67
CA GLN A 252 -2.98 36.19 -9.29
C GLN A 252 -2.78 35.43 -7.98
N ILE A 253 -1.52 35.18 -7.59
CA ILE A 253 -1.21 34.48 -6.35
C ILE A 253 -1.06 35.50 -5.22
N ASN A 254 -2.00 35.53 -4.31
CA ASN A 254 -1.91 36.41 -3.14
C ASN A 254 -0.92 35.85 -2.10
N ILE A 255 0.38 35.99 -2.40
CA ILE A 255 1.45 35.46 -1.54
C ILE A 255 1.40 36.01 -0.13
N ALA A 256 0.97 37.27 0.06
CA ALA A 256 0.87 37.87 1.38
C ALA A 256 -0.21 37.20 2.24
N GLU A 257 -1.31 36.77 1.65
CA GLU A 257 -2.35 36.02 2.33
C GLU A 257 -1.87 34.63 2.71
N ILE A 258 -1.17 33.96 1.80
CA ILE A 258 -0.59 32.62 2.03
C ILE A 258 0.46 32.67 3.16
N GLN A 259 1.37 33.65 3.14
CA GLN A 259 2.41 33.81 4.16
C GLN A 259 1.86 34.23 5.54
N ASN A 260 0.71 34.90 5.55
CA ASN A 260 0.04 35.29 6.78
C ASN A 260 -1.02 34.28 7.27
N SER A 261 -1.16 33.16 6.58
CA SER A 261 -2.07 32.08 7.00
C SER A 261 -1.75 31.63 8.43
N VAL A 262 -2.80 31.45 9.22
CA VAL A 262 -2.70 31.01 10.61
C VAL A 262 -2.19 29.56 10.70
N ILE A 263 -2.42 28.79 9.64
CA ILE A 263 -2.05 27.37 9.58
C ILE A 263 -0.65 27.26 8.97
N ARG A 264 0.35 27.08 9.82
CA ARG A 264 1.77 27.08 9.41
C ARG A 264 2.40 25.69 9.36
N ASP A 265 1.78 24.72 9.98
CA ASP A 265 2.33 23.38 10.13
C ASP A 265 1.25 22.33 9.86
N TYR A 266 1.72 21.21 9.36
CA TYR A 266 0.87 20.01 9.22
C TYR A 266 0.69 19.37 10.58
N GLU A 267 -0.53 19.14 10.99
CA GLU A 267 -0.85 18.51 12.27
C GLU A 267 -1.29 17.06 12.04
N SER A 268 -0.62 16.12 12.70
CA SER A 268 -1.07 14.73 12.67
C SER A 268 -2.31 14.54 13.54
N TYR A 269 -3.24 13.79 13.03
CA TYR A 269 -4.47 13.40 13.75
C TYR A 269 -4.54 11.90 14.03
N ASP A 270 -3.42 11.18 13.85
CA ASP A 270 -3.37 9.72 13.97
C ASP A 270 -3.71 9.25 15.39
N GLU A 271 -3.23 9.96 16.39
CA GLU A 271 -3.55 9.66 17.78
C GLU A 271 -5.04 9.85 18.07
N LEU A 272 -5.61 10.95 17.60
CA LEU A 272 -7.04 11.20 17.75
C LEU A 272 -7.90 10.19 17.00
N GLN A 273 -7.44 9.75 15.83
CA GLN A 273 -8.13 8.73 15.06
C GLN A 273 -8.06 7.35 15.72
N SER A 274 -6.93 7.02 16.33
CA SER A 274 -6.75 5.82 17.15
C SER A 274 -7.64 5.87 18.39
N GLU A 275 -7.65 7.00 19.09
CA GLU A 275 -8.52 7.23 20.24
C GLU A 275 -10.00 7.11 19.85
N LEU A 276 -10.40 7.72 18.76
CA LEU A 276 -11.77 7.61 18.23
C LEU A 276 -12.17 6.16 18.01
N GLY A 277 -11.27 5.37 17.38
CA GLY A 277 -11.51 3.95 17.16
C GLY A 277 -11.72 3.17 18.46
N SER A 278 -10.87 3.43 19.45
CA SER A 278 -10.97 2.78 20.76
C SER A 278 -12.26 3.13 21.50
N VAL A 279 -12.63 4.40 21.51
CA VAL A 279 -13.84 4.90 22.18
C VAL A 279 -15.11 4.42 21.47
N GLN A 280 -15.10 4.35 20.14
CA GLN A 280 -16.20 3.75 19.35
C GLN A 280 -16.40 2.26 19.67
N ALA A 281 -15.29 1.52 19.87
CA ALA A 281 -15.36 0.13 20.29
C ALA A 281 -15.99 -0.01 21.68
N VAL A 282 -15.63 0.87 22.62
CA VAL A 282 -16.21 0.91 23.97
C VAL A 282 -17.70 1.23 23.91
N ALA A 283 -18.10 2.27 23.16
CA ALA A 283 -19.51 2.63 22.99
C ALA A 283 -20.33 1.47 22.43
N THR A 284 -19.81 0.83 21.39
CA THR A 284 -20.48 -0.31 20.74
C THR A 284 -20.56 -1.53 21.66
N GLY A 285 -19.48 -1.77 22.43
CA GLY A 285 -19.44 -2.85 23.42
C GLY A 285 -20.46 -2.66 24.54
N ALA A 286 -20.47 -1.46 25.14
CA ALA A 286 -21.41 -1.10 26.19
C ALA A 286 -22.87 -1.16 25.72
N GLN A 287 -23.16 -0.66 24.51
CA GLN A 287 -24.49 -0.73 23.90
C GLN A 287 -24.99 -2.18 23.71
N ARG A 288 -24.08 -3.06 23.24
CA ARG A 288 -24.42 -4.49 23.09
C ARG A 288 -24.68 -5.15 24.43
N THR A 289 -23.91 -4.78 25.47
CA THR A 289 -24.07 -5.32 26.80
C THR A 289 -25.37 -4.81 27.44
N LEU A 290 -25.69 -3.54 27.28
CA LEU A 290 -26.95 -2.94 27.70
C LEU A 290 -28.14 -3.68 27.09
N LYS A 291 -28.14 -3.87 25.77
CA LYS A 291 -29.21 -4.59 25.10
C LYS A 291 -29.40 -6.00 25.63
N LYS A 292 -28.30 -6.70 25.93
CA LYS A 292 -28.36 -8.06 26.51
C LYS A 292 -28.90 -8.05 27.93
N LEU A 293 -28.55 -7.04 28.74
CA LEU A 293 -29.00 -6.89 30.11
C LEU A 293 -30.49 -6.52 30.16
N GLU A 294 -30.96 -5.64 29.26
CA GLU A 294 -32.37 -5.23 29.15
C GLU A 294 -33.28 -6.35 28.63
N GLU A 295 -32.71 -7.35 27.92
CA GLU A 295 -33.44 -8.54 27.45
C GLU A 295 -33.53 -9.64 28.51
N LEU A 296 -32.84 -9.54 29.65
CA LEU A 296 -32.89 -10.50 30.74
C LEU A 296 -34.28 -10.43 31.44
N LYS A 297 -34.88 -11.57 31.63
CA LYS A 297 -36.13 -11.73 32.40
C LYS A 297 -35.78 -12.03 33.86
N GLU A 298 -36.70 -11.80 34.77
CA GLU A 298 -36.56 -11.99 36.23
C GLU A 298 -35.95 -13.34 36.68
N ILE A 299 -35.84 -14.28 35.78
CA ILE A 299 -35.31 -15.62 36.04
C ILE A 299 -34.22 -15.96 35.01
N CYS A 300 -33.05 -16.35 35.46
CA CYS A 300 -31.93 -16.75 34.61
C CYS A 300 -32.34 -17.91 33.67
N PRO A 301 -32.21 -17.72 32.36
CA PRO A 301 -32.63 -18.75 31.39
C PRO A 301 -31.81 -20.04 31.50
N THR A 302 -30.59 -19.95 32.04
CA THR A 302 -29.66 -21.10 32.12
C THR A 302 -29.77 -21.87 33.42
N CYS A 303 -29.82 -21.23 34.58
CA CYS A 303 -29.84 -21.90 35.89
C CYS A 303 -31.17 -21.80 36.62
N LYS A 304 -32.15 -21.08 36.07
CA LYS A 304 -33.52 -20.88 36.63
C LYS A 304 -33.58 -20.27 38.03
N GLN A 305 -32.51 -19.65 38.50
CA GLN A 305 -32.51 -18.90 39.74
C GLN A 305 -32.98 -17.47 39.50
N PRO A 306 -33.63 -16.84 40.48
CA PRO A 306 -34.02 -15.44 40.38
C PRO A 306 -32.77 -14.57 40.25
N ILE A 307 -32.82 -13.64 39.31
CA ILE A 307 -31.75 -12.66 39.10
C ILE A 307 -31.92 -11.56 40.14
N ASP A 308 -30.83 -11.15 40.77
CA ASP A 308 -30.84 -10.00 41.68
C ASP A 308 -31.04 -8.72 40.86
N VAL A 309 -32.29 -8.24 40.91
CA VAL A 309 -32.72 -7.03 40.19
C VAL A 309 -31.89 -5.77 40.61
N SER A 310 -31.32 -5.78 41.82
CA SER A 310 -30.48 -4.67 42.27
C SER A 310 -29.09 -4.71 41.63
N ALA A 311 -28.52 -5.88 41.49
CA ALA A 311 -27.25 -6.09 40.82
C ALA A 311 -27.36 -5.86 39.31
N GLU A 312 -28.47 -6.29 38.71
CA GLU A 312 -28.76 -6.07 37.27
C GLU A 312 -28.88 -4.56 37.00
N LYS A 313 -29.66 -3.81 37.77
CA LYS A 313 -29.78 -2.37 37.63
C LYS A 313 -28.44 -1.66 37.79
N ALA A 314 -27.64 -2.06 38.77
CA ALA A 314 -26.29 -1.50 38.94
C ALA A 314 -25.38 -1.74 37.72
N MET A 315 -25.48 -2.93 37.12
CA MET A 315 -24.73 -3.23 35.89
C MET A 315 -25.24 -2.43 34.68
N ILE A 316 -26.54 -2.28 34.56
CA ILE A 316 -27.14 -1.43 33.51
C ILE A 316 -26.67 0.02 33.64
N ASP A 317 -26.69 0.55 34.86
CA ASP A 317 -26.27 1.93 35.12
C ASP A 317 -24.78 2.14 34.84
N VAL A 318 -23.94 1.16 35.15
CA VAL A 318 -22.51 1.20 34.84
C VAL A 318 -22.28 1.18 33.32
N GLU A 319 -22.94 0.27 32.62
CA GLU A 319 -22.75 0.17 31.18
C GLU A 319 -23.40 1.35 30.42
N ARG A 320 -24.51 1.90 30.93
CA ARG A 320 -25.12 3.12 30.39
C ARG A 320 -24.16 4.31 30.53
N ARG A 321 -23.56 4.46 31.70
CA ARG A 321 -22.59 5.54 31.95
C ARG A 321 -21.38 5.40 31.01
N LYS A 322 -20.83 4.20 30.87
CA LYS A 322 -19.72 3.95 29.92
C LYS A 322 -20.11 4.30 28.48
N HIS A 323 -21.36 3.97 28.10
CA HIS A 323 -21.86 4.30 26.77
C HIS A 323 -21.98 5.80 26.56
N GLU A 324 -22.56 6.49 27.53
CA GLU A 324 -22.74 7.96 27.51
C GLU A 324 -21.39 8.68 27.47
N GLU A 325 -20.47 8.32 28.36
CA GLU A 325 -19.11 8.88 28.40
C GLU A 325 -18.35 8.65 27.08
N ALA A 326 -18.51 7.45 26.50
CA ALA A 326 -17.89 7.17 25.20
C ALA A 326 -18.54 7.99 24.07
N LEU A 327 -19.86 8.16 24.06
CA LEU A 327 -20.54 9.01 23.07
C LEU A 327 -20.15 10.49 23.22
N GLU A 328 -20.05 10.97 24.44
CA GLU A 328 -19.59 12.33 24.71
C GLU A 328 -18.17 12.52 24.15
N ARG A 329 -17.28 11.60 24.47
CA ARG A 329 -15.89 11.65 23.96
C ARG A 329 -15.80 11.56 22.44
N ILE A 330 -16.64 10.75 21.79
CA ILE A 330 -16.75 10.69 20.32
C ILE A 330 -17.18 12.05 19.75
N SER A 331 -18.13 12.73 20.45
CA SER A 331 -18.62 14.03 20.02
C SER A 331 -17.58 15.14 20.11
N GLU A 332 -16.59 14.98 20.98
CA GLU A 332 -15.46 15.91 21.11
C GLU A 332 -14.38 15.66 20.05
N ILE A 333 -14.03 14.36 19.86
CA ILE A 333 -12.91 13.98 18.97
C ILE A 333 -13.26 14.19 17.49
N LYS A 334 -14.47 13.83 17.07
CA LYS A 334 -14.87 13.92 15.66
C LYS A 334 -14.73 15.33 15.05
N PRO A 335 -15.26 16.38 15.69
CA PRO A 335 -15.11 17.73 15.15
C PRO A 335 -13.64 18.15 15.07
N ARG A 336 -12.83 17.71 16.06
CA ARG A 336 -11.41 18.06 16.10
C ARG A 336 -10.62 17.42 14.98
N ILE A 337 -10.89 16.15 14.66
CA ILE A 337 -10.29 15.48 13.49
C ILE A 337 -10.70 16.19 12.18
N ILE A 338 -11.97 16.59 12.08
CA ILE A 338 -12.46 17.31 10.90
C ILE A 338 -11.70 18.64 10.76
N GLN A 339 -11.60 19.38 11.86
CA GLN A 339 -10.89 20.66 11.88
C GLN A 339 -9.42 20.51 11.47
N ILE A 340 -8.71 19.51 12.01
CA ILE A 340 -7.31 19.26 11.64
C ILE A 340 -7.20 18.89 10.16
N LYS A 341 -8.12 18.07 9.64
CA LYS A 341 -8.13 17.72 8.22
C LYS A 341 -8.35 18.91 7.31
N GLU A 342 -9.25 19.80 7.69
CA GLU A 342 -9.49 21.05 6.95
C GLU A 342 -8.24 21.94 6.98
N ASN A 343 -7.63 22.09 8.16
CA ASN A 343 -6.39 22.84 8.35
C ASN A 343 -5.23 22.26 7.53
N ASN A 344 -5.05 20.94 7.58
CA ASN A 344 -4.00 20.27 6.80
C ASN A 344 -4.21 20.43 5.29
N ALA A 345 -5.46 20.36 4.83
CA ALA A 345 -5.78 20.59 3.43
C ALA A 345 -5.54 22.05 3.00
N GLU A 346 -5.71 22.99 3.93
CA GLU A 346 -5.36 24.40 3.70
C GLU A 346 -3.84 24.59 3.68
N PHE A 347 -3.13 23.99 4.62
CA PHE A 347 -1.68 23.99 4.66
C PHE A 347 -1.06 23.47 3.35
N GLU A 348 -1.51 22.30 2.89
CA GLU A 348 -1.02 21.72 1.64
C GLU A 348 -1.27 22.64 0.42
N ARG A 349 -2.45 23.25 0.37
CA ARG A 349 -2.76 24.24 -0.68
C ARG A 349 -1.85 25.44 -0.63
N ASN A 350 -1.55 25.94 0.57
CA ASN A 350 -0.68 27.10 0.76
C ASN A 350 0.77 26.78 0.39
N VAL A 351 1.27 25.61 0.82
CA VAL A 351 2.63 25.14 0.45
C VAL A 351 2.78 25.01 -1.07
N LYS A 352 1.76 24.44 -1.71
CA LYS A 352 1.76 24.31 -3.18
C LYS A 352 1.75 25.67 -3.86
N ALA A 353 0.86 26.55 -3.43
CA ALA A 353 0.75 27.88 -4.03
C ALA A 353 2.01 28.74 -3.80
N GLN A 354 2.65 28.60 -2.65
CA GLN A 354 3.94 29.24 -2.39
C GLN A 354 5.01 28.73 -3.35
N LYS A 355 5.09 27.43 -3.52
CA LYS A 355 6.05 26.82 -4.46
C LYS A 355 5.80 27.27 -5.90
N ASP A 356 4.56 27.25 -6.33
CA ASP A 356 4.18 27.71 -7.67
C ASP A 356 4.56 29.20 -7.87
N TRP A 357 4.37 30.03 -6.83
CA TRP A 357 4.77 31.44 -6.85
C TRP A 357 6.30 31.61 -6.95
N GLU A 358 7.07 30.84 -6.15
CA GLU A 358 8.54 30.88 -6.19
C GLU A 358 9.08 30.47 -7.57
N ASP A 359 8.53 29.44 -8.17
CA ASP A 359 8.92 28.94 -9.49
C ASP A 359 8.60 29.97 -10.60
N LEU A 360 7.43 30.62 -10.49
CA LEU A 360 7.06 31.72 -11.37
C LEU A 360 7.98 32.95 -11.17
N LEU A 361 8.31 33.29 -9.92
CA LEU A 361 9.20 34.41 -9.60
C LEU A 361 10.61 34.20 -10.16
N ARG A 362 11.12 32.96 -10.13
CA ARG A 362 12.41 32.62 -10.75
C ARG A 362 12.38 32.75 -12.27
N SER A 363 11.22 32.53 -12.86
CA SER A 363 11.03 32.63 -14.31
C SER A 363 10.78 34.07 -14.78
N PHE A 364 10.41 34.95 -13.85
CA PHE A 364 10.09 36.33 -14.14
C PHE A 364 11.37 37.21 -14.17
N ASP A 365 11.61 37.86 -15.29
CA ASP A 365 12.73 38.75 -15.48
C ASP A 365 12.31 40.20 -15.25
N GLN A 366 12.75 40.78 -14.13
CA GLN A 366 12.47 42.18 -13.76
C GLN A 366 13.15 43.19 -14.67
N SER A 367 14.17 42.79 -15.41
CA SER A 367 14.92 43.68 -16.29
C SER A 367 14.20 44.00 -17.60
N LEU A 368 13.18 43.18 -17.94
CA LEU A 368 12.42 43.38 -19.18
C LEU A 368 11.35 44.46 -19.03
N PRO A 369 11.25 45.36 -20.02
CA PRO A 369 10.20 46.38 -20.01
C PRO A 369 8.80 45.73 -20.09
N ARG A 370 7.79 46.39 -19.54
CA ARG A 370 6.39 45.91 -19.59
C ARG A 370 5.74 46.15 -20.96
N ASN A 371 6.13 47.24 -21.62
CA ASN A 371 5.54 47.57 -22.90
C ASN A 371 6.35 46.92 -24.03
N ILE A 372 5.63 46.41 -24.98
CA ILE A 372 6.18 45.89 -26.23
C ILE A 372 6.88 47.08 -26.92
N LEU A 373 8.09 46.82 -27.40
CA LEU A 373 8.84 47.80 -28.16
C LEU A 373 8.10 48.08 -29.46
N ASP A 374 7.93 49.35 -29.73
CA ASP A 374 7.31 49.77 -30.98
C ASP A 374 8.29 49.55 -32.14
N LYS A 375 7.82 48.93 -33.19
CA LYS A 375 8.57 48.71 -34.43
C LYS A 375 7.95 49.46 -35.63
N TYR A 376 6.89 50.25 -35.35
CA TYR A 376 6.11 50.89 -36.39
C TYR A 376 6.94 51.86 -37.21
N GLU A 377 7.80 52.68 -36.60
CA GLU A 377 8.70 53.61 -37.28
C GLU A 377 9.67 52.90 -38.21
N LEU A 378 10.25 51.78 -37.76
CA LEU A 378 11.15 50.96 -38.57
C LEU A 378 10.43 50.26 -39.74
N GLU A 379 9.19 49.83 -39.51
CA GLU A 379 8.35 49.25 -40.56
C GLU A 379 7.94 50.30 -41.59
N ASP A 380 7.69 51.56 -41.16
CA ASP A 380 7.40 52.69 -42.07
C ASP A 380 8.67 53.13 -42.85
N GLU A 381 9.84 53.20 -42.20
CA GLU A 381 11.13 53.43 -42.88
C GLU A 381 11.44 52.30 -43.89
N LEU A 382 11.20 51.03 -43.50
CA LEU A 382 11.36 49.90 -44.38
C LEU A 382 10.47 50.03 -45.63
N GLN A 383 9.21 50.42 -45.42
CA GLN A 383 8.25 50.63 -46.49
C GLN A 383 8.62 51.81 -47.38
N ASN A 384 9.12 52.92 -46.78
CA ASN A 384 9.56 54.10 -47.50
C ASN A 384 10.82 53.80 -48.34
N LEU A 385 11.77 53.04 -47.80
CA LEU A 385 12.97 52.62 -48.51
C LEU A 385 12.63 51.64 -49.64
N GLN A 386 11.72 50.71 -49.40
CA GLN A 386 11.17 49.83 -50.46
C GLN A 386 10.51 50.61 -51.57
N SER A 387 9.71 51.63 -51.20
CA SER A 387 9.05 52.52 -52.16
C SER A 387 10.02 53.35 -52.97
N LYS A 388 11.11 53.86 -52.32
CA LYS A 388 12.21 54.58 -52.97
C LYS A 388 12.96 53.67 -53.95
N LEU A 389 13.33 52.46 -53.55
CA LEU A 389 13.92 51.44 -54.41
C LEU A 389 12.99 51.10 -55.61
N GLN A 390 11.72 50.98 -55.33
CA GLN A 390 10.71 50.72 -56.36
C GLN A 390 10.55 51.88 -57.33
N LYS A 391 10.60 53.15 -56.81
CA LYS A 391 10.54 54.35 -57.64
C LYS A 391 11.81 54.54 -58.43
N ALA A 392 12.99 54.30 -57.88
CA ALA A 392 14.28 54.39 -58.58
C ALA A 392 14.41 53.36 -59.74
N LYS A 393 13.81 52.19 -59.52
CA LYS A 393 13.82 51.06 -60.48
C LYS A 393 12.72 51.18 -61.56
N ARG A 394 11.74 52.09 -61.34
CA ARG A 394 10.53 52.18 -62.22
C ARG A 394 10.84 52.63 -63.66
N GLN A 395 11.91 53.35 -63.89
CA GLN A 395 12.30 53.87 -65.22
C GLN A 395 13.25 52.97 -66.01
N LEU A 396 13.89 52.03 -65.34
CA LEU A 396 14.82 51.11 -66.00
C LEU A 396 14.19 49.74 -66.12
N ALA A 397 12.98 49.69 -65.84
CA ALA A 397 12.67 48.51 -65.50
C ALA A 397 11.37 47.88 -65.08
N GLU A 398 10.56 47.76 -65.82
CA GLU A 398 9.64 46.62 -65.72
C GLU A 398 10.38 45.33 -65.39
N ASN A 399 11.64 45.23 -65.88
CA ASN A 399 12.55 44.09 -65.60
C ASN A 399 13.07 44.01 -64.16
N ALA A 400 13.40 45.15 -63.49
CA ALA A 400 13.91 45.13 -62.14
C ALA A 400 12.81 44.84 -61.10
N ALA A 401 11.63 45.41 -61.28
CA ALA A 401 10.48 45.08 -60.45
C ALA A 401 10.06 43.62 -60.60
N GLU A 402 10.14 43.10 -61.81
CA GLU A 402 9.85 41.70 -62.07
C GLU A 402 10.92 40.75 -61.45
N ASN A 403 12.21 41.16 -61.47
CA ASN A 403 13.27 40.40 -60.80
C ASN A 403 13.13 40.41 -59.27
N GLU A 404 12.76 41.52 -58.69
CA GLU A 404 12.44 41.57 -57.24
C GLU A 404 11.26 40.67 -56.88
N ARG A 405 10.22 40.69 -57.70
CA ARG A 405 9.08 39.79 -57.57
C ARG A 405 9.49 38.33 -57.70
N ARG A 406 10.32 37.98 -58.72
CA ARG A 406 10.84 36.64 -58.93
C ARG A 406 11.72 36.18 -57.78
N THR A 407 12.59 37.10 -57.26
CA THR A 407 13.43 36.82 -56.09
C THR A 407 12.58 36.49 -54.87
N LYS A 408 11.55 37.30 -54.59
CA LYS A 408 10.64 37.05 -53.46
C LYS A 408 9.89 35.72 -53.59
N ILE A 409 9.42 35.42 -54.79
CA ILE A 409 8.73 34.15 -55.11
C ILE A 409 9.71 32.96 -54.96
N ASN A 410 10.91 33.08 -55.56
CA ASN A 410 11.91 32.03 -55.50
C ASN A 410 12.40 31.77 -54.08
N THR A 411 12.70 32.82 -53.33
CA THR A 411 13.10 32.74 -51.93
C THR A 411 11.99 32.13 -51.05
N ARG A 412 10.76 32.56 -51.29
CA ARG A 412 9.60 31.95 -50.60
C ARG A 412 9.46 30.46 -50.94
N ILE A 413 9.59 30.12 -52.22
CA ILE A 413 9.55 28.71 -52.67
C ILE A 413 10.65 27.92 -51.98
N GLN A 414 11.89 28.45 -51.99
CA GLN A 414 13.06 27.77 -51.41
C GLN A 414 12.91 27.58 -49.90
N VAL A 415 12.53 28.64 -49.15
CA VAL A 415 12.32 28.56 -47.70
C VAL A 415 11.21 27.58 -47.36
N ILE A 416 10.10 27.63 -48.10
CA ILE A 416 9.00 26.68 -47.87
C ILE A 416 9.45 25.25 -48.23
N GLN A 417 10.26 25.05 -49.31
CA GLN A 417 10.78 23.75 -49.65
C GLN A 417 11.71 23.19 -48.56
N GLU A 418 12.66 24.00 -48.07
CA GLU A 418 13.54 23.61 -46.97
C GLU A 418 12.77 23.26 -45.71
N GLN A 419 11.81 24.08 -45.31
CA GLN A 419 10.95 23.80 -44.16
C GLN A 419 10.06 22.59 -44.40
N THR A 420 9.57 22.43 -45.62
CA THR A 420 8.74 21.25 -45.98
C THR A 420 9.54 19.96 -45.81
N ALA A 421 10.82 19.96 -46.28
CA ALA A 421 11.68 18.80 -46.13
C ALA A 421 11.91 18.44 -44.64
N GLU A 422 12.19 19.47 -43.80
CA GLU A 422 12.37 19.28 -42.37
C GLU A 422 11.08 18.75 -41.67
N PHE A 423 9.92 19.30 -42.02
CA PHE A 423 8.67 18.84 -41.45
C PHE A 423 8.23 17.47 -41.95
N VAL A 424 8.60 17.09 -43.18
CA VAL A 424 8.37 15.72 -43.68
C VAL A 424 9.22 14.72 -42.90
N GLU A 425 10.50 15.04 -42.64
CA GLU A 425 11.36 14.20 -41.80
C GLU A 425 10.79 14.09 -40.36
N GLN A 426 10.33 15.18 -39.79
CA GLN A 426 9.66 15.18 -38.47
C GLN A 426 8.36 14.37 -38.47
N GLN A 427 7.59 14.41 -39.55
CA GLN A 427 6.38 13.63 -39.73
C GLN A 427 6.70 12.12 -39.70
N GLU A 428 7.69 11.69 -40.50
CA GLU A 428 8.12 10.28 -40.53
C GLU A 428 8.66 9.84 -39.16
N GLU A 429 9.40 10.68 -38.47
CA GLU A 429 9.88 10.41 -37.11
C GLU A 429 8.72 10.23 -36.12
N TYR A 430 7.74 11.15 -36.15
CA TYR A 430 6.59 11.07 -35.22
C TYR A 430 5.68 9.89 -35.55
N ASP A 431 5.45 9.58 -36.84
CA ASP A 431 4.71 8.41 -37.25
C ASP A 431 5.37 7.11 -36.80
N GLY A 432 6.69 7.01 -36.96
CA GLY A 432 7.47 5.87 -36.49
C GLY A 432 7.38 5.70 -34.95
N LYS A 433 7.51 6.80 -34.21
CA LYS A 433 7.37 6.80 -32.74
C LYS A 433 5.95 6.46 -32.31
N LEU A 434 4.94 6.99 -32.98
CA LEU A 434 3.54 6.70 -32.67
C LEU A 434 3.20 5.24 -32.91
N ALA A 435 3.65 4.67 -34.04
CA ALA A 435 3.49 3.25 -34.34
C ALA A 435 4.19 2.36 -33.30
N GLY A 436 5.42 2.72 -32.89
CA GLY A 436 6.13 2.03 -31.82
C GLY A 436 5.39 2.08 -30.48
N ASN A 437 4.89 3.25 -30.12
CA ASN A 437 4.11 3.42 -28.90
C ASN A 437 2.79 2.65 -28.92
N GLN A 438 2.07 2.64 -30.04
CA GLN A 438 0.82 1.88 -30.20
C GLN A 438 1.05 0.37 -30.01
N LYS A 439 2.18 -0.14 -30.53
CA LYS A 439 2.56 -1.53 -30.28
C LYS A 439 2.81 -1.77 -28.79
N LEU A 440 3.60 -0.88 -28.16
CA LEU A 440 3.91 -0.96 -26.73
C LEU A 440 2.64 -0.83 -25.86
N GLU A 441 1.71 0.05 -26.22
CA GLU A 441 0.41 0.16 -25.55
C GLU A 441 -0.39 -1.14 -25.60
N SER A 442 -0.40 -1.78 -26.78
CA SER A 442 -1.08 -3.06 -26.95
C SER A 442 -0.46 -4.15 -26.07
N GLU A 443 0.87 -4.22 -26.01
CA GLU A 443 1.60 -5.17 -25.17
C GLU A 443 1.35 -4.89 -23.67
N LEU A 444 1.41 -3.62 -23.28
CA LEU A 444 1.12 -3.18 -21.89
C LEU A 444 -0.33 -3.43 -21.50
N ASP A 445 -1.28 -3.29 -22.41
CA ASP A 445 -2.69 -3.60 -22.16
C ASP A 445 -2.92 -5.10 -21.93
N ILE A 446 -2.22 -5.95 -22.68
CA ILE A 446 -2.24 -7.40 -22.44
C ILE A 446 -1.66 -7.71 -21.06
N LEU A 447 -0.50 -7.13 -20.73
CA LEU A 447 0.12 -7.34 -19.42
C LEU A 447 -0.76 -6.82 -18.30
N LYS A 448 -1.31 -5.61 -18.41
CA LYS A 448 -2.25 -5.03 -17.45
C LYS A 448 -3.48 -5.90 -17.23
N LYS A 449 -4.07 -6.45 -18.31
CA LYS A 449 -5.20 -7.39 -18.21
C LYS A 449 -4.77 -8.68 -17.54
N SER A 450 -3.60 -9.22 -17.92
CA SER A 450 -3.08 -10.46 -17.34
C SER A 450 -2.80 -10.36 -15.85
N PHE A 451 -2.28 -9.24 -15.39
CA PHE A 451 -1.99 -9.00 -13.97
C PHE A 451 -3.12 -8.29 -13.20
N SER A 452 -4.24 -8.00 -13.86
CA SER A 452 -5.42 -7.44 -13.19
C SER A 452 -5.99 -8.40 -12.16
N THR A 453 -6.89 -7.87 -11.31
CA THR A 453 -7.60 -8.66 -10.28
C THR A 453 -8.38 -9.84 -10.85
N ASN A 454 -8.73 -9.80 -12.14
CA ASN A 454 -9.46 -10.86 -12.88
C ASN A 454 -8.55 -11.66 -13.83
N GLY A 455 -7.23 -11.46 -13.80
CA GLY A 455 -6.25 -12.15 -14.61
C GLY A 455 -5.55 -13.29 -13.86
N LEU A 456 -4.23 -13.35 -14.00
CA LEU A 456 -3.38 -14.38 -13.39
C LEU A 456 -3.53 -14.46 -11.87
N LEU A 457 -3.80 -13.31 -11.22
CA LEU A 457 -4.04 -13.27 -9.79
C LEU A 457 -5.32 -14.04 -9.44
N ALA A 458 -6.43 -13.81 -10.16
CA ALA A 458 -7.67 -14.54 -9.95
C ALA A 458 -7.47 -16.04 -10.18
N TYR A 459 -6.84 -16.41 -11.30
CA TYR A 459 -6.56 -17.81 -11.61
C TYR A 459 -5.72 -18.50 -10.53
N LYS A 460 -4.68 -17.81 -10.01
CA LYS A 460 -3.88 -18.36 -8.91
C LYS A 460 -4.68 -18.48 -7.61
N ILE A 461 -5.49 -17.47 -7.30
CA ILE A 461 -6.35 -17.52 -6.11
C ILE A 461 -7.39 -18.65 -6.25
N GLU A 462 -8.05 -18.77 -7.39
CA GLU A 462 -9.04 -19.84 -7.63
C GLU A 462 -8.43 -21.23 -7.43
N ASN A 463 -7.27 -21.50 -7.99
CA ASN A 463 -6.58 -22.78 -7.82
C ASN A 463 -6.24 -23.04 -6.33
N LEU A 464 -5.66 -22.03 -5.66
CA LEU A 464 -5.27 -22.17 -4.25
C LEU A 464 -6.47 -22.23 -3.31
N VAL A 465 -7.55 -21.55 -3.67
CA VAL A 465 -8.81 -21.59 -2.93
C VAL A 465 -9.46 -22.96 -3.09
N GLY A 466 -9.40 -23.58 -4.27
CA GLY A 466 -9.86 -24.95 -4.47
C GLY A 466 -9.08 -25.96 -3.63
N GLU A 467 -7.75 -25.88 -3.59
CA GLU A 467 -6.93 -26.70 -2.70
C GLU A 467 -7.25 -26.44 -1.22
N LEU A 468 -7.45 -25.18 -0.83
CA LEU A 468 -7.84 -24.80 0.53
C LEU A 468 -9.20 -25.38 0.91
N GLU A 469 -10.17 -25.32 -0.01
CA GLU A 469 -11.52 -25.86 0.16
C GLU A 469 -11.48 -27.38 0.37
N GLU A 470 -10.75 -28.09 -0.49
CA GLU A 470 -10.59 -29.54 -0.37
C GLU A 470 -9.98 -29.92 0.99
N MET A 471 -8.87 -29.30 1.37
CA MET A 471 -8.24 -29.53 2.66
C MET A 471 -9.13 -29.14 3.83
N ALA A 472 -9.82 -28.01 3.75
CA ALA A 472 -10.72 -27.56 4.82
C ALA A 472 -11.89 -28.52 5.00
N ASN A 473 -12.46 -29.02 3.90
CA ASN A 473 -13.55 -29.99 3.94
C ASN A 473 -13.10 -31.37 4.43
N GLU A 474 -11.85 -31.78 4.13
CA GLU A 474 -11.28 -33.01 4.71
C GLU A 474 -11.25 -32.92 6.24
N TYR A 475 -10.68 -31.86 6.80
CA TYR A 475 -10.67 -31.67 8.26
C TYR A 475 -12.06 -31.41 8.85
N LEU A 476 -12.89 -30.68 8.14
CA LEU A 476 -14.25 -30.36 8.60
C LEU A 476 -15.13 -31.61 8.66
N ALA A 477 -15.00 -32.51 7.68
CA ALA A 477 -15.69 -33.81 7.70
C ALA A 477 -15.29 -34.61 8.93
N GLU A 478 -14.04 -34.65 9.31
CA GLU A 478 -13.60 -35.34 10.53
C GLU A 478 -14.10 -34.64 11.81
N LEU A 479 -13.96 -33.31 11.89
CA LEU A 479 -14.36 -32.56 13.08
C LEU A 479 -15.88 -32.46 13.27
N SER A 480 -16.68 -32.66 12.21
CA SER A 480 -18.14 -32.51 12.23
C SER A 480 -18.93 -33.76 11.84
N ASP A 481 -18.28 -34.94 11.72
CA ASP A 481 -18.88 -36.19 11.23
C ASP A 481 -19.52 -36.04 9.84
N GLY A 482 -18.92 -35.23 8.97
CA GLY A 482 -19.43 -34.97 7.62
C GLY A 482 -20.66 -34.07 7.57
N ARG A 483 -21.08 -33.48 8.68
CA ARG A 483 -22.28 -32.66 8.77
C ARG A 483 -22.12 -31.35 8.00
N PHE A 484 -20.97 -30.70 8.11
CA PHE A 484 -20.70 -29.40 7.50
C PHE A 484 -19.79 -29.53 6.29
N THR A 485 -20.07 -28.74 5.26
CA THR A 485 -19.15 -28.49 4.16
C THR A 485 -18.99 -26.99 3.94
N LEU A 486 -17.83 -26.59 3.47
CA LEU A 486 -17.45 -25.21 3.24
C LEU A 486 -17.12 -25.06 1.76
N GLU A 487 -17.66 -24.02 1.12
CA GLU A 487 -17.40 -23.66 -0.26
C GLU A 487 -16.88 -22.23 -0.35
N PHE A 488 -15.82 -22.04 -1.12
CA PHE A 488 -15.27 -20.73 -1.41
C PHE A 488 -15.69 -20.29 -2.82
N VAL A 489 -16.61 -19.35 -2.90
CA VAL A 489 -17.09 -18.80 -4.17
C VAL A 489 -16.29 -17.56 -4.54
N VAL A 490 -15.41 -17.71 -5.53
CA VAL A 490 -14.63 -16.59 -6.09
C VAL A 490 -15.45 -15.92 -7.17
N SER A 491 -15.72 -14.62 -7.01
CA SER A 491 -16.41 -13.82 -8.04
C SER A 491 -15.79 -12.43 -8.15
N ASN A 492 -15.23 -12.10 -9.31
CA ASN A 492 -14.55 -10.83 -9.56
C ASN A 492 -13.55 -10.46 -8.46
N ASP A 493 -13.83 -9.39 -7.70
CA ASP A 493 -12.98 -8.92 -6.60
C ASP A 493 -13.39 -9.47 -5.23
N LYS A 494 -14.28 -10.45 -5.20
CA LYS A 494 -14.86 -10.98 -3.97
C LYS A 494 -14.51 -12.45 -3.77
N LEU A 495 -14.31 -12.80 -2.52
CA LEU A 495 -14.20 -14.19 -2.07
C LEU A 495 -15.30 -14.42 -1.03
N ASN A 496 -16.37 -15.04 -1.45
CA ASN A 496 -17.46 -15.41 -0.56
C ASN A 496 -17.17 -16.76 0.09
N VAL A 497 -17.76 -17.02 1.26
CA VAL A 497 -17.68 -18.30 1.96
C VAL A 497 -19.10 -18.75 2.24
N GLU A 498 -19.43 -19.90 1.73
CA GLU A 498 -20.72 -20.56 1.97
C GLU A 498 -20.49 -21.82 2.81
N ILE A 499 -21.33 -22.02 3.80
CA ILE A 499 -21.31 -23.20 4.65
C ILE A 499 -22.62 -23.94 4.43
N THR A 500 -22.55 -25.26 4.28
CA THR A 500 -23.75 -26.10 4.25
C THR A 500 -23.80 -26.98 5.49
N ASP A 501 -24.97 -27.11 6.06
CA ASP A 501 -25.32 -28.06 7.11
C ASP A 501 -26.19 -29.16 6.50
N ASN A 502 -25.69 -30.40 6.39
CA ASN A 502 -26.37 -31.53 5.75
C ASN A 502 -26.95 -31.15 4.36
N GLY A 503 -26.19 -30.40 3.55
CA GLY A 503 -26.58 -29.99 2.19
C GLY A 503 -27.43 -28.71 2.12
N ASN A 504 -27.77 -28.07 3.22
CA ASN A 504 -28.50 -26.81 3.24
C ASN A 504 -27.55 -25.67 3.53
N VAL A 505 -27.55 -24.63 2.69
CA VAL A 505 -26.73 -23.41 2.89
C VAL A 505 -27.19 -22.70 4.15
N VAL A 506 -26.26 -22.42 5.04
CA VAL A 506 -26.48 -21.69 6.29
C VAL A 506 -25.55 -20.49 6.40
N ASP A 507 -26.05 -19.43 7.04
CA ASP A 507 -25.22 -18.28 7.34
C ASP A 507 -24.19 -18.66 8.43
N ILE A 508 -22.93 -18.32 8.22
CA ILE A 508 -21.85 -18.57 9.18
C ILE A 508 -22.15 -17.99 10.58
N LEU A 509 -22.86 -16.85 10.63
CA LEU A 509 -23.26 -16.20 11.88
C LEU A 509 -24.42 -16.91 12.59
N ALA A 510 -25.12 -17.81 11.90
CA ALA A 510 -26.20 -18.60 12.48
C ALA A 510 -25.70 -19.89 13.17
N LEU A 511 -24.42 -20.26 12.96
CA LEU A 511 -23.82 -21.40 13.62
C LEU A 511 -23.65 -21.14 15.13
N SER A 512 -23.87 -22.20 15.91
CA SER A 512 -23.53 -22.19 17.34
C SER A 512 -22.01 -21.99 17.54
N SER A 513 -21.61 -21.56 18.72
CA SER A 513 -20.19 -21.35 19.04
C SER A 513 -19.33 -22.60 18.83
N GLY A 514 -19.84 -23.77 19.17
CA GLY A 514 -19.15 -25.05 18.99
C GLY A 514 -19.05 -25.46 17.51
N GLU A 515 -20.12 -25.28 16.73
CA GLU A 515 -20.12 -25.53 15.28
C GLU A 515 -19.16 -24.58 14.55
N LEU A 516 -19.24 -23.31 14.87
CA LEU A 516 -18.34 -22.30 14.31
C LEU A 516 -16.87 -22.59 14.68
N ALA A 517 -16.61 -23.07 15.89
CA ALA A 517 -15.26 -23.47 16.31
C ALA A 517 -14.70 -24.63 15.47
N ARG A 518 -15.53 -25.62 15.11
CA ARG A 518 -15.12 -26.73 14.25
C ARG A 518 -14.77 -26.23 12.84
N VAL A 519 -15.63 -25.39 12.24
CA VAL A 519 -15.39 -24.79 10.91
C VAL A 519 -14.11 -23.94 10.92
N ASN A 520 -13.94 -23.11 11.94
CA ASN A 520 -12.76 -22.29 12.10
C ASN A 520 -11.49 -23.12 12.26
N THR A 521 -11.53 -24.17 13.08
CA THR A 521 -10.37 -25.03 13.33
C THR A 521 -9.98 -25.80 12.08
N ALA A 522 -10.94 -26.38 11.35
CA ALA A 522 -10.72 -27.05 10.08
C ALA A 522 -10.06 -26.11 9.06
N THR A 523 -10.64 -24.92 8.88
CA THR A 523 -10.11 -23.91 7.97
C THR A 523 -8.71 -23.47 8.35
N LEU A 524 -8.42 -23.33 9.62
CA LEU A 524 -7.13 -22.93 10.14
C LEU A 524 -6.05 -23.97 9.86
N ILE A 525 -6.32 -25.24 10.13
CA ILE A 525 -5.40 -26.35 9.85
C ILE A 525 -5.15 -26.41 8.33
N ALA A 526 -6.22 -26.29 7.52
CA ALA A 526 -6.13 -26.28 6.07
C ALA A 526 -5.28 -25.10 5.53
N ILE A 527 -5.52 -23.87 6.00
CA ILE A 527 -4.71 -22.69 5.64
C ILE A 527 -3.24 -22.95 5.95
N ARG A 528 -2.96 -23.48 7.14
CA ARG A 528 -1.59 -23.78 7.54
C ARG A 528 -0.95 -24.85 6.65
N LYS A 529 -1.67 -25.93 6.36
CA LYS A 529 -1.18 -27.02 5.49
C LYS A 529 -0.90 -26.49 4.07
N LEU A 530 -1.81 -25.72 3.53
CA LEU A 530 -1.63 -25.04 2.25
C LEU A 530 -0.40 -24.13 2.26
N MET A 531 -0.23 -23.31 3.29
CA MET A 531 0.94 -22.45 3.44
C MET A 531 2.24 -23.25 3.56
N SER A 532 2.21 -24.36 4.29
CA SER A 532 3.37 -25.25 4.40
C SER A 532 3.75 -25.90 3.07
N SER A 533 2.79 -26.11 2.15
CA SER A 533 3.06 -26.64 0.81
C SER A 533 3.66 -25.60 -0.13
N ILE A 534 3.26 -24.33 0.00
CA ILE A 534 3.64 -23.23 -0.90
C ILE A 534 4.90 -22.51 -0.41
N SER A 535 5.07 -22.38 0.90
CA SER A 535 6.19 -21.62 1.49
C SER A 535 7.53 -22.30 1.24
N LYS A 536 8.52 -21.51 0.88
CA LYS A 536 9.93 -21.95 0.80
C LYS A 536 10.50 -22.36 2.15
N SER A 537 9.92 -21.85 3.25
CA SER A 537 10.35 -22.12 4.61
C SER A 537 9.16 -22.67 5.40
N LYS A 538 9.12 -23.99 5.55
CA LYS A 538 8.14 -24.67 6.40
C LYS A 538 8.54 -24.51 7.85
N ILE A 539 7.63 -24.06 8.70
CA ILE A 539 7.84 -23.91 10.15
C ILE A 539 7.06 -25.01 10.86
N ASN A 540 7.75 -25.86 11.60
CA ASN A 540 7.16 -27.06 12.23
C ASN A 540 6.69 -26.80 13.66
N ILE A 541 5.87 -25.76 13.89
CA ILE A 541 5.26 -25.49 15.19
C ILE A 541 3.91 -24.80 15.05
N LEU A 542 2.96 -25.12 15.91
CA LEU A 542 1.64 -24.50 16.01
C LEU A 542 1.23 -24.37 17.48
N PHE A 543 0.74 -23.20 17.85
CA PHE A 543 0.08 -22.96 19.14
C PHE A 543 -1.41 -22.70 18.90
N LEU A 544 -2.25 -23.53 19.52
CA LEU A 544 -3.70 -23.40 19.54
C LEU A 544 -4.14 -22.90 20.91
N ASP A 545 -4.46 -21.61 20.99
CA ASP A 545 -4.81 -20.96 22.25
C ASP A 545 -6.33 -20.89 22.41
N GLU A 546 -6.85 -21.53 23.45
CA GLU A 546 -8.25 -21.57 23.84
C GLU A 546 -9.21 -22.20 22.81
N VAL A 547 -8.72 -22.79 21.73
CA VAL A 547 -9.56 -23.42 20.68
C VAL A 547 -10.40 -24.54 21.26
N THR A 548 -9.86 -25.30 22.22
CA THR A 548 -10.55 -26.40 22.89
C THR A 548 -11.67 -25.96 23.83
N ASN A 549 -11.70 -24.70 24.26
CA ASN A 549 -12.68 -24.22 25.25
C ASN A 549 -14.09 -24.12 24.69
N VAL A 550 -14.21 -23.92 23.38
CA VAL A 550 -15.48 -23.77 22.66
C VAL A 550 -15.96 -25.07 22.01
N LEU A 551 -15.13 -26.11 22.00
CA LEU A 551 -15.47 -27.42 21.50
C LEU A 551 -16.09 -28.28 22.62
N ASP A 552 -17.06 -29.10 22.26
CA ASP A 552 -17.57 -30.19 23.11
C ASP A 552 -16.54 -31.32 23.23
N ASP A 553 -16.79 -32.28 24.09
CA ASP A 553 -15.84 -33.37 24.35
C ASP A 553 -15.51 -34.15 23.06
N GLN A 554 -16.52 -34.44 22.24
CA GLN A 554 -16.34 -35.13 20.97
C GLN A 554 -15.50 -34.29 19.98
N GLY A 555 -15.74 -33.00 19.90
CA GLY A 555 -14.94 -32.08 19.06
C GLY A 555 -13.48 -31.98 19.52
N ARG A 556 -13.23 -32.05 20.84
CA ARG A 556 -11.87 -32.06 21.41
C ARG A 556 -11.13 -33.35 21.06
N GLU A 557 -11.77 -34.51 21.21
CA GLU A 557 -11.19 -35.81 20.84
C GLU A 557 -10.80 -35.83 19.37
N LYS A 558 -11.72 -35.43 18.48
CA LYS A 558 -11.47 -35.38 17.05
C LYS A 558 -10.37 -34.39 16.67
N LEU A 559 -10.31 -33.22 17.34
CA LEU A 559 -9.22 -32.29 17.14
C LEU A 559 -7.87 -32.91 17.49
N VAL A 560 -7.79 -33.64 18.60
CA VAL A 560 -6.54 -34.31 18.99
C VAL A 560 -6.18 -35.40 17.97
N GLU A 561 -7.14 -36.22 17.51
CA GLU A 561 -6.89 -37.22 16.47
C GLU A 561 -6.36 -36.61 15.18
N VAL A 562 -6.95 -35.49 14.71
CA VAL A 562 -6.46 -34.76 13.55
C VAL A 562 -5.03 -34.24 13.77
N LEU A 563 -4.75 -33.63 14.91
CA LEU A 563 -3.45 -33.04 15.19
C LEU A 563 -2.35 -34.10 15.38
N LEU A 564 -2.66 -35.25 15.95
CA LEU A 564 -1.73 -36.36 16.09
C LEU A 564 -1.35 -37.01 14.75
N ARG A 565 -2.21 -36.92 13.76
CA ARG A 565 -1.93 -37.38 12.39
C ARG A 565 -1.06 -36.41 11.60
N GLU A 566 -1.13 -35.13 11.91
CA GLU A 566 -0.32 -34.14 11.22
C GLU A 566 1.14 -34.15 11.72
N ASP A 567 2.10 -34.15 10.80
CA ASP A 567 3.54 -34.12 11.11
C ASP A 567 3.97 -32.72 11.53
N MET A 568 3.57 -32.33 12.75
CA MET A 568 3.72 -30.98 13.25
C MET A 568 3.71 -30.91 14.77
N ASN A 569 4.70 -30.21 15.35
CA ASN A 569 4.71 -29.91 16.78
C ASN A 569 3.57 -28.95 17.14
N THR A 570 2.58 -29.43 17.84
CA THR A 570 1.40 -28.64 18.21
C THR A 570 1.30 -28.47 19.72
N TYR A 571 1.13 -27.23 20.16
CA TYR A 571 0.91 -26.87 21.56
C TYR A 571 -0.54 -26.42 21.74
N ILE A 572 -1.30 -27.18 22.50
CA ILE A 572 -2.70 -26.87 22.82
C ILE A 572 -2.76 -26.19 24.18
N VAL A 573 -3.07 -24.91 24.18
CA VAL A 573 -3.29 -24.15 25.42
C VAL A 573 -4.75 -24.34 25.85
N SER A 574 -4.96 -24.98 27.00
CA SER A 574 -6.30 -25.29 27.51
C SER A 574 -6.48 -24.94 28.98
N HIS A 575 -7.76 -24.85 29.39
CA HIS A 575 -8.19 -24.62 30.76
C HIS A 575 -9.02 -25.80 31.25
N GLY A 576 -8.56 -26.46 32.28
CA GLY A 576 -9.34 -27.47 32.98
C GLY A 576 -9.66 -28.73 32.18
N TRP A 577 -9.31 -28.79 30.89
CA TRP A 577 -9.44 -30.00 30.08
C TRP A 577 -8.03 -30.56 29.80
N SER A 578 -7.88 -31.86 30.02
CA SER A 578 -6.65 -32.55 29.69
C SER A 578 -6.95 -33.88 28.98
N HIS A 579 -6.13 -34.17 27.96
CA HIS A 579 -6.26 -35.41 27.20
C HIS A 579 -5.21 -36.45 27.64
N PRO A 580 -5.57 -37.74 27.82
CA PRO A 580 -4.64 -38.73 28.36
C PRO A 580 -3.49 -39.10 27.42
N LEU A 581 -3.65 -38.93 26.10
CA LEU A 581 -2.63 -39.26 25.10
C LEU A 581 -1.62 -38.12 24.86
N LEU A 582 -1.88 -36.94 25.39
CA LEU A 582 -1.03 -35.81 25.18
C LEU A 582 -0.04 -35.63 26.35
N GLU A 583 1.18 -35.24 26.01
CA GLU A 583 2.10 -34.77 27.03
C GLU A 583 1.64 -33.44 27.60
N LYS A 584 1.94 -33.21 28.86
CA LYS A 584 1.42 -32.08 29.62
C LYS A 584 2.53 -31.24 30.19
N ILE A 585 2.40 -29.97 29.98
CA ILE A 585 3.22 -28.95 30.61
C ILE A 585 2.28 -28.10 31.45
N GLU A 586 2.51 -28.02 32.74
CA GLU A 586 1.70 -27.19 33.62
C GLU A 586 2.34 -25.82 33.80
N VAL A 587 1.54 -24.78 33.68
CA VAL A 587 1.94 -23.42 34.04
C VAL A 587 1.31 -23.10 35.38
N VAL A 588 2.14 -23.00 36.39
CA VAL A 588 1.75 -22.68 37.75
C VAL A 588 2.25 -21.30 38.17
N LYS A 589 1.69 -20.74 39.24
CA LYS A 589 2.22 -19.52 39.84
C LYS A 589 2.78 -19.80 41.23
N ASP A 590 4.03 -19.41 41.41
CA ASP A 590 4.59 -19.21 42.75
C ASP A 590 4.47 -17.71 43.10
N GLY A 591 3.51 -17.38 43.95
CA GLY A 591 3.13 -15.98 44.22
C GLY A 591 2.60 -15.27 42.97
N ASN A 592 3.37 -14.31 42.46
CA ASN A 592 3.05 -13.55 41.26
C ASN A 592 3.83 -13.97 40.01
N ILE A 593 4.67 -14.97 40.12
CA ILE A 593 5.61 -15.42 39.08
C ILE A 593 5.11 -16.73 38.50
N SER A 594 5.03 -16.80 37.19
CA SER A 594 4.69 -18.04 36.47
C SER A 594 5.95 -18.91 36.30
N ILE A 595 5.75 -20.21 36.43
CA ILE A 595 6.79 -21.23 36.29
C ILE A 595 6.21 -22.35 35.43
N LEU A 596 7.09 -22.99 34.62
CA LEU A 596 6.75 -24.25 33.92
C LEU A 596 7.05 -25.41 34.85
N GLU A 597 6.09 -26.31 35.00
CA GLU A 597 6.26 -27.63 35.61
C GLU A 597 6.05 -28.70 34.52
N ASN A 598 7.07 -29.55 34.33
CA ASN A 598 7.04 -30.64 33.33
C ASN A 598 6.56 -31.94 33.98
#